data_24c072842bff11190a8c89cf6d5c3330
#
_entry.id   24c072842bff11190a8c89cf6d5c3330
#
_cell.length_a   1.000
_cell.length_b   1.000
_cell.length_c   1.000
_cell.angle_alpha   90.00
_cell.angle_beta   90.00
_cell.angle_gamma   90.00
#
_symmetry.space_group_name_H-M   'P 1'
#
loop_
_entity.id
_entity.type
_entity.pdbx_description
1 polymer ?
#
loop_
_entity_poly.entity_id
_entity_poly.type
_entity_poly.pdbx_seq_one_letter_code
_entity_poly.pdbx_strand_id
1 'polypeptide(L)'
;MRNNTAMIPFRLTFRPGVSLYEQVVYAAKRAIISGAMRPGDAFPSVRALSKELKINPNTAHKVIGQLVSEGMLEVRVGVGTVVAAIGSSSAADRSRLLKTELEELVVEAKKLGLELDDVLQALTQHWKRLDWAQNTKGGRE
;
A
#
# COMPACT_ATOMS: atom_id res chain seq x y z
N MET A 1 -4.76 25.69 13.18
CA MET A 1 -4.54 25.22 13.00
C MET A 1 -4.23 24.41 12.86
N ARG A 2 -4.33 24.13 12.93
CA ARG A 2 -4.13 23.39 12.73
C ARG A 2 -3.60 22.49 12.51
N ASN A 3 -3.65 22.15 12.80
CA ASN A 3 -3.23 21.35 12.63
C ASN A 3 -2.91 20.49 12.13
N ASN A 4 -2.73 20.23 11.89
CA ASN A 4 -2.48 19.46 11.33
C ASN A 4 -1.87 18.60 11.16
N THR A 5 -2.02 19.02 11.47
CA THR A 5 -1.10 18.26 11.47
C THR A 5 -1.00 16.99 11.17
N ALA A 6 -0.54 16.72 10.90
CA ALA A 6 0.11 15.67 10.32
C ALA A 6 -0.35 14.30 10.63
N MET A 7 -1.56 14.05 10.37
CA MET A 7 -2.01 12.67 10.43
C MET A 7 -1.46 11.90 9.25
N ILE A 8 -0.83 10.78 9.53
CA ILE A 8 -0.44 9.85 8.49
C ILE A 8 -1.72 9.21 7.96
N PRO A 9 -1.96 9.26 6.65
CA PRO A 9 -3.24 8.78 6.08
C PRO A 9 -3.31 7.28 5.90
N PHE A 10 -2.67 6.51 6.76
CA PHE A 10 -2.77 5.07 6.74
C PHE A 10 -2.53 4.55 8.15
N ARG A 11 -3.00 3.34 8.40
CA ARG A 11 -2.90 2.72 9.72
C ARG A 11 -2.01 1.52 9.70
N LEU A 12 -1.28 1.34 10.78
CA LEU A 12 -0.51 0.12 10.99
C LEU A 12 -1.33 -0.86 11.81
N THR A 13 -1.30 -2.11 11.40
CA THR A 13 -1.85 -3.20 12.19
C THR A 13 -0.68 -4.09 12.54
N PHE A 14 -0.42 -4.21 13.83
CA PHE A 14 0.70 -5.03 14.27
C PHE A 14 0.47 -6.49 13.88
N ARG A 15 1.46 -7.08 13.24
CA ARG A 15 1.40 -8.48 12.81
C ARG A 15 2.68 -9.18 13.26
N PRO A 16 2.58 -10.13 14.19
CA PRO A 16 3.76 -10.86 14.65
C PRO A 16 4.44 -11.57 13.49
N GLY A 17 5.75 -11.57 13.48
CA GLY A 17 6.51 -12.22 12.44
C GLY A 17 6.73 -11.40 11.19
N VAL A 18 6.15 -10.21 11.12
CA VAL A 18 6.36 -9.31 9.99
C VAL A 18 7.11 -8.09 10.51
N SER A 19 8.18 -7.70 9.84
CA SER A 19 8.98 -6.57 10.30
C SER A 19 8.16 -5.28 10.26
N LEU A 20 8.52 -4.34 11.13
CA LEU A 20 7.87 -3.04 11.14
C LEU A 20 8.02 -2.34 9.79
N TYR A 21 9.20 -2.45 9.20
CA TYR A 21 9.44 -1.90 7.87
C TYR A 21 8.44 -2.43 6.85
N GLU A 22 8.25 -3.75 6.81
CA GLU A 22 7.31 -4.37 5.87
C GLU A 22 5.87 -3.92 6.12
N GLN A 23 5.51 -3.79 7.40
CA GLN A 23 4.15 -3.35 7.73
C GLN A 23 3.90 -1.92 7.26
N VAL A 24 4.89 -1.04 7.43
CA VAL A 24 4.72 0.35 7.00
C VAL A 24 4.65 0.45 5.48
N VAL A 25 5.53 -0.29 4.78
CA VAL A 25 5.50 -0.31 3.32
C VAL A 25 4.13 -0.78 2.84
N TYR A 26 3.63 -1.86 3.42
CA TYR A 26 2.34 -2.40 3.00
C TYR A 26 1.21 -1.41 3.29
N ALA A 27 1.20 -0.80 4.48
CA ALA A 27 0.15 0.15 4.84
C ALA A 27 0.12 1.33 3.87
N ALA A 28 1.28 1.83 3.48
CA ALA A 28 1.36 2.93 2.54
C ALA A 28 0.87 2.51 1.15
N LYS A 29 1.29 1.33 0.69
CA LYS A 29 0.84 0.83 -0.61
C LYS A 29 -0.67 0.66 -0.64
N ARG A 30 -1.22 0.14 0.44
CA ARG A 30 -2.66 -0.06 0.54
C ARG A 30 -3.40 1.27 0.48
N ALA A 31 -2.89 2.29 1.17
CA ALA A 31 -3.52 3.61 1.16
C ALA A 31 -3.50 4.24 -0.24
N ILE A 32 -2.39 4.05 -0.95
CA ILE A 32 -2.27 4.59 -2.31
C ILE A 32 -3.20 3.86 -3.26
N ILE A 33 -3.22 2.54 -3.19
CA ILE A 33 -4.04 1.73 -4.10
C ILE A 33 -5.53 1.97 -3.87
N SER A 34 -5.93 2.12 -2.61
CA SER A 34 -7.35 2.32 -2.28
C SER A 34 -7.85 3.73 -2.57
N GLY A 35 -6.94 4.65 -2.91
CA GLY A 35 -7.33 6.02 -3.19
C GLY A 35 -7.36 6.93 -1.98
N ALA A 36 -6.97 6.42 -0.80
CA ALA A 36 -6.85 7.27 0.38
C ALA A 36 -5.77 8.32 0.18
N MET A 37 -4.73 7.97 -0.57
CA MET A 37 -3.72 8.91 -1.04
C MET A 37 -3.76 8.87 -2.57
N ARG A 38 -3.76 10.05 -3.18
CA ARG A 38 -3.92 10.15 -4.63
C ARG A 38 -2.65 10.59 -5.31
N PRO A 39 -2.54 10.31 -6.61
CA PRO A 39 -1.39 10.83 -7.37
C PRO A 39 -1.25 12.33 -7.17
N GLY A 40 -0.03 12.75 -6.89
CA GLY A 40 0.26 14.16 -6.64
C GLY A 40 0.18 14.58 -5.20
N ASP A 41 -0.47 13.79 -4.34
CA ASP A 41 -0.52 14.11 -2.92
C ASP A 41 0.88 14.02 -2.32
N ALA A 42 1.17 14.93 -1.39
CA ALA A 42 2.44 14.88 -0.68
C ALA A 42 2.49 13.66 0.23
N PHE A 43 3.61 12.94 0.19
CA PHE A 43 3.82 11.82 1.09
C PHE A 43 4.55 12.33 2.33
N PRO A 44 4.26 11.79 3.51
CA PRO A 44 4.93 12.25 4.73
C PRO A 44 6.45 12.14 4.62
N SER A 45 7.14 13.13 5.16
CA SER A 45 8.60 13.12 5.18
C SER A 45 9.13 12.04 6.13
N VAL A 46 10.42 11.75 6.03
CA VAL A 46 11.07 10.82 6.97
C VAL A 46 10.79 11.27 8.40
N ARG A 47 10.90 12.56 8.65
CA ARG A 47 10.68 13.09 9.99
C ARG A 47 9.25 12.89 10.46
N ALA A 48 8.28 13.16 9.58
CA ALA A 48 6.86 12.97 9.93
C ALA A 48 6.55 11.49 10.17
N LEU A 49 7.05 10.61 9.29
CA LEU A 49 6.83 9.18 9.48
C LEU A 49 7.39 8.69 10.78
N SER A 50 8.65 9.03 11.07
CA SER A 50 9.27 8.52 12.28
C SER A 50 8.60 9.06 13.52
N LYS A 51 8.16 10.31 13.50
CA LYS A 51 7.48 10.91 14.65
C LYS A 51 6.09 10.30 14.86
N GLU A 52 5.30 10.23 13.78
CA GLU A 52 3.90 9.77 13.89
C GLU A 52 3.81 8.29 14.17
N LEU A 53 4.65 7.49 13.55
CA LEU A 53 4.62 6.05 13.71
C LEU A 53 5.56 5.55 14.80
N LYS A 54 6.35 6.46 15.38
CA LYS A 54 7.31 6.13 16.43
C LYS A 54 8.28 5.04 15.98
N ILE A 55 8.83 5.26 14.78
CA ILE A 55 9.81 4.34 14.20
C ILE A 55 11.13 5.05 14.02
N ASN A 56 12.19 4.27 13.91
CA ASN A 56 13.52 4.81 13.69
C ASN A 56 13.56 5.57 12.36
N PRO A 57 14.19 6.76 12.32
CA PRO A 57 14.31 7.51 11.06
C PRO A 57 14.96 6.71 9.94
N ASN A 58 15.90 5.81 10.27
CA ASN A 58 16.50 4.96 9.23
C ASN A 58 15.46 4.03 8.61
N THR A 59 14.55 3.50 9.44
CA THR A 59 13.47 2.66 8.94
C THR A 59 12.53 3.48 8.05
N ALA A 60 12.18 4.70 8.49
CA ALA A 60 11.32 5.57 7.68
C ALA A 60 11.97 5.88 6.34
N HIS A 61 13.28 6.13 6.34
CA HIS A 61 14.01 6.39 5.11
C HIS A 61 13.96 5.20 4.16
N LYS A 62 14.14 4.00 4.71
CA LYS A 62 14.08 2.77 3.90
C LYS A 62 12.68 2.55 3.32
N VAL A 63 11.64 2.87 4.08
CA VAL A 63 10.26 2.75 3.60
C VAL A 63 10.06 3.63 2.38
N ILE A 64 10.44 4.90 2.49
CA ILE A 64 10.25 5.82 1.37
C ILE A 64 11.07 5.38 0.16
N GLY A 65 12.33 4.97 0.39
CA GLY A 65 13.15 4.48 -0.70
C GLY A 65 12.56 3.28 -1.40
N GLN A 66 11.97 2.37 -0.63
CA GLN A 66 11.34 1.19 -1.21
C GLN A 66 10.13 1.59 -2.07
N LEU A 67 9.30 2.48 -1.56
CA LEU A 67 8.12 2.92 -2.31
C LEU A 67 8.51 3.68 -3.58
N VAL A 68 9.59 4.44 -3.53
CA VAL A 68 10.10 5.10 -4.73
C VAL A 68 10.58 4.06 -5.74
N SER A 69 11.32 3.05 -5.27
CA SER A 69 11.84 2.03 -6.18
C SER A 69 10.74 1.20 -6.81
N GLU A 70 9.60 1.06 -6.14
CA GLU A 70 8.45 0.34 -6.69
C GLU A 70 7.56 1.22 -7.55
N GLY A 71 7.92 2.49 -7.74
CA GLY A 71 7.12 3.38 -8.57
C GLY A 71 5.85 3.90 -7.91
N MET A 72 5.71 3.70 -6.60
CA MET A 72 4.55 4.18 -5.86
C MET A 72 4.70 5.64 -5.47
N LEU A 73 5.92 6.10 -5.29
CA LEU A 73 6.24 7.48 -4.96
C LEU A 73 7.27 8.01 -5.94
N GLU A 74 7.29 9.33 -6.10
CA GLU A 74 8.32 9.98 -6.90
C GLU A 74 8.81 11.22 -6.17
N VAL A 75 10.07 11.55 -6.37
CA VAL A 75 10.66 12.74 -5.79
C VAL A 75 10.59 13.86 -6.82
N ARG A 76 10.00 14.98 -6.45
CA ARG A 76 9.91 16.15 -7.32
C ARG A 76 10.75 17.27 -6.75
N VAL A 77 11.62 17.79 -7.58
CA VAL A 77 12.52 18.87 -7.17
C VAL A 77 11.70 20.09 -6.71
N GLY A 78 12.03 20.61 -5.54
CA GLY A 78 11.34 21.77 -5.01
C GLY A 78 10.00 21.50 -4.35
N VAL A 79 9.51 20.26 -4.47
CA VAL A 79 8.21 19.90 -3.90
C VAL A 79 8.37 18.86 -2.81
N GLY A 80 9.18 17.84 -3.05
CA GLY A 80 9.39 16.75 -2.13
C GLY A 80 8.87 15.45 -2.71
N THR A 81 8.55 14.50 -1.83
CA THR A 81 8.08 13.19 -2.25
C THR A 81 6.57 13.21 -2.38
N VAL A 82 6.08 12.75 -3.51
CA VAL A 82 4.64 12.73 -3.80
C VAL A 82 4.23 11.36 -4.30
N VAL A 83 2.94 11.09 -4.21
CA VAL A 83 2.37 9.86 -4.72
C VAL A 83 2.43 9.87 -6.25
N ALA A 84 2.97 8.81 -6.83
CA ALA A 84 3.12 8.70 -8.27
C ALA A 84 1.82 8.20 -8.91
N ALA A 85 1.67 8.47 -10.19
CA ALA A 85 0.57 7.86 -10.95
C ALA A 85 0.83 6.37 -11.08
N ILE A 86 -0.20 5.58 -10.86
CA ILE A 86 -0.09 4.12 -10.91
C ILE A 86 -0.77 3.64 -12.17
N GLY A 87 -0.32 2.53 -12.68
CA GLY A 87 -0.98 1.93 -13.82
C GLY A 87 -0.04 1.35 -14.84
N SER A 88 1.25 1.59 -14.70
CA SER A 88 2.19 0.94 -15.61
C SER A 88 2.94 -0.14 -14.84
N SER A 89 3.10 -1.27 -15.47
CA SER A 89 3.83 -2.38 -14.89
C SER A 89 4.42 -3.19 -16.04
N SER A 90 5.48 -3.92 -15.75
CA SER A 90 6.07 -4.77 -16.76
C SER A 90 5.29 -6.08 -16.88
N ALA A 91 5.42 -6.71 -18.04
CA ALA A 91 4.82 -8.03 -18.22
C ALA A 91 5.41 -9.03 -17.23
N ALA A 92 6.68 -8.85 -16.88
CA ALA A 92 7.33 -9.74 -15.92
C ALA A 92 6.73 -9.61 -14.54
N ASP A 93 6.43 -8.37 -14.11
CA ASP A 93 5.81 -8.17 -12.80
C ASP A 93 4.42 -8.79 -12.73
N ARG A 94 3.63 -8.58 -13.78
CA ARG A 94 2.29 -9.17 -13.82
C ARG A 94 2.35 -10.69 -13.83
N SER A 95 3.28 -11.24 -14.58
CA SER A 95 3.45 -12.68 -14.66
C SER A 95 3.85 -13.27 -13.32
N ARG A 96 4.76 -12.58 -12.61
CA ARG A 96 5.20 -13.07 -11.31
C ARG A 96 4.02 -13.14 -10.34
N LEU A 97 3.19 -12.10 -10.29
CA LEU A 97 2.03 -12.10 -9.41
C LEU A 97 1.06 -13.22 -9.77
N LEU A 98 0.71 -13.33 -11.06
CA LEU A 98 -0.34 -14.26 -11.47
C LEU A 98 0.12 -15.72 -11.49
N LYS A 99 1.40 -15.97 -11.74
CA LYS A 99 1.89 -17.34 -11.84
C LYS A 99 2.54 -17.82 -10.57
N THR A 100 3.36 -17.01 -9.95
CA THR A 100 4.13 -17.45 -8.81
C THR A 100 3.41 -17.18 -7.50
N GLU A 101 3.07 -15.93 -7.25
CA GLU A 101 2.50 -15.57 -5.95
C GLU A 101 1.10 -16.12 -5.79
N LEU A 102 0.32 -16.10 -6.86
CA LEU A 102 -1.02 -16.67 -6.81
C LEU A 102 -0.98 -18.19 -6.61
N GLU A 103 -0.02 -18.86 -7.24
CA GLU A 103 0.12 -20.30 -7.02
C GLU A 103 0.45 -20.62 -5.56
N GLU A 104 1.31 -19.79 -4.96
CA GLU A 104 1.64 -19.97 -3.54
C GLU A 104 0.40 -19.83 -2.67
N LEU A 105 -0.47 -18.88 -3.02
CA LEU A 105 -1.73 -18.72 -2.30
C LEU A 105 -2.60 -19.96 -2.45
N VAL A 106 -2.68 -20.52 -3.65
CA VAL A 106 -3.50 -21.72 -3.90
C VAL A 106 -2.96 -22.89 -3.10
N VAL A 107 -1.64 -23.06 -3.06
CA VAL A 107 -1.03 -24.14 -2.26
C VAL A 107 -1.44 -24.00 -0.80
N GLU A 108 -1.35 -22.80 -0.27
CA GLU A 108 -1.71 -22.58 1.13
C GLU A 108 -3.20 -22.82 1.37
N ALA A 109 -4.04 -22.37 0.47
CA ALA A 109 -5.48 -22.55 0.59
C ALA A 109 -5.85 -24.04 0.59
N LYS A 110 -5.23 -24.81 -0.28
CA LYS A 110 -5.48 -26.26 -0.33
C LYS A 110 -4.97 -26.95 0.92
N LYS A 111 -3.84 -26.52 1.44
CA LYS A 111 -3.30 -27.04 2.68
C LYS A 111 -4.28 -26.83 3.84
N LEU A 112 -4.98 -25.72 3.84
CA LEU A 112 -5.96 -25.39 4.88
C LEU A 112 -7.34 -26.00 4.63
N GLY A 113 -7.51 -26.72 3.53
CA GLY A 113 -8.78 -27.36 3.22
C GLY A 113 -9.84 -26.42 2.67
N LEU A 114 -9.44 -25.25 2.18
CA LEU A 114 -10.40 -24.30 1.62
C LEU A 114 -10.82 -24.74 0.22
N GLU A 115 -12.05 -24.38 -0.13
CA GLU A 115 -12.56 -24.63 -1.47
C GLU A 115 -12.29 -23.42 -2.35
N LEU A 116 -12.30 -23.63 -3.65
CA LEU A 116 -12.09 -22.54 -4.58
C LEU A 116 -13.07 -21.39 -4.34
N ASP A 117 -14.32 -21.71 -4.05
CA ASP A 117 -15.33 -20.69 -3.83
C ASP A 117 -15.02 -19.82 -2.62
N ASP A 118 -14.46 -20.41 -1.57
CA ASP A 118 -14.05 -19.64 -0.39
C ASP A 118 -13.01 -18.59 -0.77
N VAL A 119 -12.04 -18.99 -1.59
CA VAL A 119 -10.96 -18.12 -2.01
C VAL A 119 -11.50 -17.02 -2.93
N LEU A 120 -12.38 -17.39 -3.87
CA LEU A 120 -12.94 -16.42 -4.81
C LEU A 120 -13.80 -15.39 -4.08
N GLN A 121 -14.57 -15.82 -3.09
CA GLN A 121 -15.36 -14.87 -2.31
C GLN A 121 -14.47 -13.89 -1.55
N ALA A 122 -13.45 -14.41 -0.88
CA ALA A 122 -12.55 -13.55 -0.13
C ALA A 122 -11.82 -12.58 -1.06
N LEU A 123 -11.36 -13.06 -2.19
CA LEU A 123 -10.66 -12.24 -3.17
C LEU A 123 -11.56 -11.10 -3.66
N THR A 124 -12.82 -11.42 -3.96
CA THR A 124 -13.77 -10.43 -4.44
C THR A 124 -14.03 -9.37 -3.38
N GLN A 125 -14.17 -9.78 -2.11
CA GLN A 125 -14.40 -8.84 -1.03
C GLN A 125 -13.23 -7.88 -0.84
N HIS A 126 -12.01 -8.41 -0.89
CA HIS A 126 -10.83 -7.55 -0.77
C HIS A 126 -10.74 -6.58 -1.93
N TRP A 127 -11.02 -7.05 -3.12
CA TRP A 127 -10.97 -6.22 -4.30
C TRP A 127 -11.91 -5.03 -4.18
N LYS A 128 -13.17 -5.32 -3.80
CA LYS A 128 -14.18 -4.27 -3.67
C LYS A 128 -13.86 -3.30 -2.54
N ARG A 129 -13.32 -3.81 -1.45
CA ARG A 129 -13.01 -2.96 -0.31
C ARG A 129 -11.92 -1.94 -0.64
N LEU A 130 -10.95 -2.36 -1.43
CA LEU A 130 -9.86 -1.46 -1.81
C LEU A 130 -10.27 -0.44 -2.86
N ASP A 131 -11.38 -0.68 -3.54
CA ASP A 131 -11.93 0.28 -4.49
C ASP A 131 -12.90 1.26 -3.83
N TRP A 132 -13.17 1.07 -2.56
CA TRP A 132 -14.23 1.83 -1.89
C TRP A 132 -14.11 3.34 -2.08
N ALA A 133 -12.94 3.89 -1.91
CA ALA A 133 -12.75 5.33 -1.97
C ALA A 133 -13.05 5.89 -3.36
N GLN A 134 -12.67 5.15 -4.39
CA GLN A 134 -12.91 5.59 -5.75
C GLN A 134 -14.38 5.45 -6.13
N ASN A 135 -15.00 4.37 -5.69
CA ASN A 135 -16.42 4.16 -5.96
C ASN A 135 -17.27 5.22 -5.31
N THR A 136 -16.93 5.60 -4.09
CA THR A 136 -17.65 6.65 -3.39
C THR A 136 -17.61 7.95 -4.15
N LYS A 137 -16.47 8.27 -4.73
CA LYS A 137 -16.32 9.48 -5.51
C LYS A 137 -17.14 9.44 -6.79
N GLY A 138 -17.05 8.32 -7.49
CA GLY A 138 -17.84 8.17 -8.72
C GLY A 138 -19.31 8.27 -8.45
N GLY A 139 -19.74 7.77 -7.31
CA GLY A 139 -21.15 7.79 -6.96
C GLY A 139 -21.70 9.16 -6.66
N ARG A 140 -20.85 10.12 -6.50
CA ARG A 140 -21.32 11.47 -6.18
C ARG A 140 -21.70 12.27 -7.42
N GLU A 141 -21.41 11.71 -8.58
CA GLU A 141 -21.81 12.35 -9.80
C GLU A 141 -23.31 12.23 -9.97
#